data_30804b7defc29812067a1d72fef4653d
#
_entry.id   30804b7defc29812067a1d72fef4653d
#
_cell.length_a   1.000
_cell.length_b   1.000
_cell.length_c   1.000
_cell.angle_alpha   90.00
_cell.angle_beta   90.00
_cell.angle_gamma   90.00
#
_symmetry.space_group_name_H-M   'P 1'
#
loop_
_entity.id
_entity.type
_entity.pdbx_description
1 polymer ?
#
loop_
_entity_poly.entity_id
_entity_poly.type
_entity_poly.pdbx_seq_one_letter_code
_entity_poly.pdbx_strand_id
1 'polypeptide(L)'
;AVILKPAPPAKRCAAELVRAFHDAGLPEDLVVLAPLDDGEVSRHLVTHEQVDRVVLTGSYDTARLFRSWRPDMRLLGETSGKNALIVTPSADPDLAVRDVVASAFAHAGQKCSASSLLILVGSAGASERIARQLVDATSSLRVRGPEHLDSQVGPVVVPDDEKALQGLTT
;
A
#
# COMPACT_ATOMS: atom_id res chain seq x y z
N ALA A 1 3.25 -24.05 -10.64
CA ALA A 1 3.69 -23.67 -9.30
C ALA A 1 3.71 -22.15 -9.17
N VAL A 2 3.57 -21.66 -7.96
CA VAL A 2 3.67 -20.23 -7.61
C VAL A 2 4.80 -20.08 -6.61
N ILE A 3 5.72 -19.16 -6.87
CA ILE A 3 6.76 -18.77 -5.92
C ILE A 3 6.37 -17.42 -5.33
N LEU A 4 6.19 -17.38 -4.01
CA LEU A 4 5.88 -16.18 -3.26
C LEU A 4 7.16 -15.60 -2.65
N LYS A 5 7.64 -14.48 -3.21
CA LYS A 5 8.74 -13.67 -2.64
C LYS A 5 8.16 -12.48 -1.93
N PRO A 6 8.10 -12.48 -0.60
CA PRO A 6 7.60 -11.35 0.17
C PRO A 6 8.58 -10.19 0.19
N ALA A 7 8.06 -8.97 0.35
CA ALA A 7 8.87 -7.84 0.80
C ALA A 7 9.39 -8.09 2.22
N PRO A 8 10.56 -7.51 2.62
CA PRO A 8 11.14 -7.76 3.93
C PRO A 8 10.18 -7.60 5.12
N PRO A 9 9.35 -6.54 5.19
CA PRO A 9 8.40 -6.38 6.30
C PRO A 9 7.25 -7.39 6.30
N ALA A 10 6.98 -8.06 5.15
CA ALA A 10 5.85 -8.97 4.98
C ALA A 10 6.25 -10.47 5.14
N LYS A 11 7.51 -10.79 5.42
CA LYS A 11 8.01 -12.18 5.48
C LYS A 11 7.19 -13.07 6.44
N ARG A 12 6.86 -12.57 7.63
CA ARG A 12 6.06 -13.33 8.61
C ARG A 12 4.64 -13.61 8.11
N CYS A 13 3.96 -12.61 7.58
CA CYS A 13 2.62 -12.78 7.03
C CYS A 13 2.59 -13.75 5.85
N ALA A 14 3.60 -13.68 4.98
CA ALA A 14 3.73 -14.59 3.85
C ALA A 14 3.98 -16.02 4.28
N ALA A 15 4.80 -16.25 5.31
CA ALA A 15 5.05 -17.57 5.86
C ALA A 15 3.77 -18.20 6.42
N GLU A 16 3.00 -17.45 7.20
CA GLU A 16 1.72 -17.92 7.74
C GLU A 16 0.69 -18.20 6.62
N LEU A 17 0.66 -17.37 5.59
CA LEU A 17 -0.22 -17.58 4.44
C LEU A 17 0.13 -18.87 3.71
N VAL A 18 1.40 -19.12 3.41
CA VAL A 18 1.84 -20.34 2.72
C VAL A 18 1.59 -21.58 3.60
N ARG A 19 1.84 -21.48 4.91
CA ARG A 19 1.52 -22.55 5.85
C ARG A 19 0.03 -22.89 5.82
N ALA A 20 -0.84 -21.88 5.84
CA ALA A 20 -2.29 -22.09 5.78
C ALA A 20 -2.74 -22.79 4.48
N PHE A 21 -2.09 -22.52 3.34
CA PHE A 21 -2.34 -23.25 2.11
C PHE A 21 -1.95 -24.72 2.22
N HIS A 22 -0.79 -25.03 2.78
CA HIS A 22 -0.33 -26.41 2.98
C HIS A 22 -1.21 -27.17 3.98
N ASP A 23 -1.59 -26.52 5.09
CA ASP A 23 -2.53 -27.08 6.08
C ASP A 23 -3.92 -27.37 5.47
N ALA A 24 -4.32 -26.59 4.46
CA ALA A 24 -5.55 -26.82 3.69
C ALA A 24 -5.41 -27.92 2.61
N GLY A 25 -4.26 -28.56 2.51
CA GLY A 25 -4.00 -29.69 1.61
C GLY A 25 -3.42 -29.33 0.25
N LEU A 26 -2.97 -28.09 0.01
CA LEU A 26 -2.22 -27.77 -1.20
C LEU A 26 -0.83 -28.40 -1.13
N PRO A 27 -0.35 -29.02 -2.22
CA PRO A 27 1.01 -29.57 -2.29
C PRO A 27 2.08 -28.49 -2.04
N GLU A 28 3.13 -28.85 -1.32
CA GLU A 28 4.21 -27.91 -0.95
C GLU A 28 4.97 -27.37 -2.17
N ASP A 29 5.01 -28.12 -3.27
CA ASP A 29 5.63 -27.72 -4.53
C ASP A 29 4.71 -26.84 -5.40
N LEU A 30 3.44 -26.71 -5.04
CA LEU A 30 2.51 -25.84 -5.76
C LEU A 30 2.61 -24.38 -5.33
N VAL A 31 2.79 -24.12 -4.03
CA VAL A 31 2.98 -22.78 -3.46
C VAL A 31 4.25 -22.77 -2.62
N VAL A 32 5.28 -22.13 -3.11
CA VAL A 32 6.61 -22.13 -2.51
C VAL A 32 6.94 -20.76 -1.93
N LEU A 33 7.30 -20.69 -0.66
CA LEU A 33 7.81 -19.48 -0.03
C LEU A 33 9.30 -19.30 -0.36
N ALA A 34 9.65 -18.14 -0.92
CA ALA A 34 11.02 -17.71 -1.15
C ALA A 34 11.32 -16.44 -0.33
N PRO A 35 11.68 -16.54 0.96
CA PRO A 35 11.88 -15.40 1.85
C PRO A 35 13.24 -14.73 1.62
N LEU A 36 13.55 -14.48 0.36
CA LEU A 36 14.81 -13.90 -0.09
C LEU A 36 14.87 -12.40 0.24
N ASP A 37 16.06 -11.94 0.57
CA ASP A 37 16.37 -10.52 0.61
C ASP A 37 16.64 -10.00 -0.81
N ASP A 38 16.62 -8.68 -0.96
CA ASP A 38 16.98 -8.06 -2.24
C ASP A 38 18.46 -8.31 -2.54
N GLY A 39 18.77 -8.53 -3.81
CA GLY A 39 20.13 -8.85 -4.26
C GLY A 39 20.18 -9.83 -5.43
N GLU A 40 21.35 -10.40 -5.66
CA GLU A 40 21.62 -11.26 -6.82
C GLU A 40 20.72 -12.51 -6.88
N VAL A 41 20.42 -13.14 -5.74
CA VAL A 41 19.56 -14.32 -5.70
C VAL A 41 18.13 -13.97 -6.10
N SER A 42 17.61 -12.86 -5.60
CA SER A 42 16.30 -12.34 -5.99
C SER A 42 16.25 -11.97 -7.47
N ARG A 43 17.29 -11.32 -7.96
CA ARG A 43 17.43 -11.01 -9.38
C ARG A 43 17.42 -12.29 -10.22
N HIS A 44 18.24 -13.29 -9.85
CA HIS A 44 18.28 -14.57 -10.56
C HIS A 44 16.91 -15.25 -10.59
N LEU A 45 16.19 -15.29 -9.45
CA LEU A 45 14.84 -15.85 -9.40
C LEU A 45 13.90 -15.13 -10.38
N VAL A 46 13.82 -13.80 -10.29
CA VAL A 46 12.88 -13.01 -11.09
C VAL A 46 13.18 -13.08 -12.59
N THR A 47 14.46 -13.19 -12.96
CA THR A 47 14.90 -13.23 -14.37
C THR A 47 15.05 -14.64 -14.95
N HIS A 48 14.83 -15.67 -14.16
CA HIS A 48 15.03 -17.05 -14.60
C HIS A 48 14.09 -17.40 -15.77
N GLU A 49 14.60 -18.11 -16.77
CA GLU A 49 13.87 -18.41 -18.00
C GLU A 49 12.59 -19.22 -17.78
N GLN A 50 12.58 -20.07 -16.76
CA GLN A 50 11.42 -20.87 -16.37
C GLN A 50 10.34 -20.06 -15.62
N VAL A 51 10.60 -18.81 -15.30
CA VAL A 51 9.57 -17.92 -14.75
C VAL A 51 8.78 -17.33 -15.92
N ASP A 52 7.60 -17.87 -16.13
CA ASP A 52 6.70 -17.47 -17.21
C ASP A 52 6.10 -16.06 -16.98
N ARG A 53 5.79 -15.74 -15.71
CA ARG A 53 5.10 -14.50 -15.36
C ARG A 53 5.50 -14.02 -13.97
N VAL A 54 5.61 -12.71 -13.82
CA VAL A 54 5.81 -12.05 -12.53
C VAL A 54 4.59 -11.19 -12.22
N VAL A 55 3.99 -11.40 -11.04
CA VAL A 55 2.97 -10.52 -10.48
C VAL A 55 3.63 -9.70 -9.39
N LEU A 56 3.71 -8.40 -9.58
CA LEU A 56 4.37 -7.46 -8.67
C LEU A 56 3.35 -6.54 -8.00
N THR A 57 3.29 -6.57 -6.68
CA THR A 57 2.74 -5.47 -5.89
C THR A 57 3.90 -4.73 -5.24
N GLY A 58 4.12 -3.47 -5.60
CA GLY A 58 5.29 -2.74 -5.12
C GLY A 58 5.44 -1.34 -5.71
N SER A 59 6.67 -0.81 -5.72
CA SER A 59 6.92 0.51 -6.29
C SER A 59 7.05 0.48 -7.81
N TYR A 60 6.80 1.63 -8.43
CA TYR A 60 7.07 1.83 -9.85
C TYR A 60 8.55 1.61 -10.19
N ASP A 61 9.45 2.01 -9.30
CA ASP A 61 10.88 1.82 -9.48
C ASP A 61 11.25 0.34 -9.48
N THR A 62 10.61 -0.48 -8.65
CA THR A 62 10.80 -1.94 -8.67
C THR A 62 10.34 -2.54 -10.01
N ALA A 63 9.21 -2.09 -10.54
CA ALA A 63 8.74 -2.55 -11.84
C ALA A 63 9.72 -2.16 -12.98
N ARG A 64 10.24 -0.94 -12.95
CA ARG A 64 11.27 -0.48 -13.89
C ARG A 64 12.56 -1.31 -13.77
N LEU A 65 12.98 -1.58 -12.53
CA LEU A 65 14.16 -2.38 -12.25
C LEU A 65 14.01 -3.79 -12.83
N PHE A 66 12.88 -4.46 -12.60
CA PHE A 66 12.63 -5.80 -13.14
C PHE A 66 12.65 -5.80 -14.68
N ARG A 67 12.04 -4.80 -15.28
CA ARG A 67 12.08 -4.62 -16.74
C ARG A 67 13.47 -4.33 -17.29
N SER A 68 14.33 -3.65 -16.53
CA SER A 68 15.73 -3.43 -16.94
C SER A 68 16.56 -4.71 -16.92
N TRP A 69 16.21 -5.65 -16.05
CA TRP A 69 16.89 -6.95 -15.97
C TRP A 69 16.46 -7.93 -17.07
N ARG A 70 15.17 -7.92 -17.39
CA ARG A 70 14.57 -8.78 -18.42
C ARG A 70 13.45 -8.02 -19.16
N PRO A 71 13.77 -7.37 -20.29
CA PRO A 71 12.83 -6.50 -21.01
C PRO A 71 11.60 -7.21 -21.56
N ASP A 72 11.70 -8.49 -21.91
CA ASP A 72 10.62 -9.35 -22.43
C ASP A 72 9.75 -9.99 -21.34
N MET A 73 10.05 -9.70 -20.07
CA MET A 73 9.32 -10.25 -18.92
C MET A 73 7.82 -9.94 -19.00
N ARG A 74 7.00 -10.95 -18.80
CA ARG A 74 5.55 -10.78 -18.60
C ARG A 74 5.28 -10.30 -17.18
N LEU A 75 5.39 -9.00 -16.98
CA LEU A 75 5.20 -8.34 -15.70
C LEU A 75 3.78 -7.77 -15.59
N LEU A 76 3.02 -8.27 -14.60
CA LEU A 76 1.75 -7.68 -14.16
C LEU A 76 2.06 -6.89 -12.88
N GLY A 77 2.03 -5.57 -12.98
CA GLY A 77 2.45 -4.68 -11.90
C GLY A 77 1.32 -3.84 -11.34
N GLU A 78 1.05 -3.99 -10.06
CA GLU A 78 0.28 -3.06 -9.23
C GLU A 78 1.28 -2.16 -8.50
N THR A 79 1.49 -0.97 -9.03
CA THR A 79 2.49 -0.03 -8.53
C THR A 79 1.84 1.14 -7.79
N SER A 80 2.69 1.96 -7.17
CA SER A 80 2.25 3.16 -6.44
C SER A 80 1.51 4.16 -7.35
N GLY A 81 0.56 4.88 -6.77
CA GLY A 81 -0.20 5.94 -7.43
C GLY A 81 -0.40 7.15 -6.52
N LYS A 82 -0.94 8.22 -7.09
CA LYS A 82 -1.44 9.41 -6.39
C LYS A 82 -2.95 9.47 -6.53
N ASN A 83 -3.65 8.81 -5.59
CA ASN A 83 -5.11 8.76 -5.64
C ASN A 83 -5.70 10.10 -5.22
N ALA A 84 -6.62 10.60 -6.02
CA ALA A 84 -7.30 11.84 -5.77
C ALA A 84 -8.77 11.60 -5.39
N LEU A 85 -9.26 12.36 -4.41
CA LEU A 85 -10.67 12.49 -4.11
C LEU A 85 -11.13 13.86 -4.52
N ILE A 86 -12.18 13.94 -5.35
CA ILE A 86 -12.70 15.19 -5.90
C ILE A 86 -14.05 15.49 -5.25
N VAL A 87 -14.16 16.64 -4.59
CA VAL A 87 -15.38 17.12 -3.96
C VAL A 87 -15.93 18.28 -4.78
N THR A 88 -17.12 18.06 -5.35
CA THR A 88 -17.83 19.06 -6.16
C THR A 88 -18.78 19.90 -5.29
N PRO A 89 -19.27 21.05 -5.79
CA PRO A 89 -20.23 21.90 -5.06
C PRO A 89 -21.54 21.19 -4.67
N SER A 90 -21.92 20.13 -5.36
CA SER A 90 -23.14 19.34 -5.12
C SER A 90 -22.92 18.20 -4.10
N ALA A 91 -21.70 18.01 -3.63
CA ALA A 91 -21.41 16.96 -2.66
C ALA A 91 -22.00 17.32 -1.28
N ASP A 92 -22.43 16.31 -0.52
CA ASP A 92 -22.73 16.45 0.90
C ASP A 92 -21.43 16.68 1.67
N PRO A 93 -21.25 17.79 2.39
CA PRO A 93 -20.01 18.10 3.08
C PRO A 93 -19.62 17.10 4.16
N ASP A 94 -20.61 16.60 4.93
CA ASP A 94 -20.36 15.69 6.05
C ASP A 94 -19.93 14.32 5.54
N LEU A 95 -20.57 13.85 4.48
CA LEU A 95 -20.19 12.63 3.78
C LEU A 95 -18.81 12.75 3.15
N ALA A 96 -18.54 13.86 2.48
CA ALA A 96 -17.24 14.12 1.85
C ALA A 96 -16.09 14.10 2.88
N VAL A 97 -16.25 14.80 4.01
CA VAL A 97 -15.26 14.81 5.09
C VAL A 97 -15.01 13.42 5.64
N ARG A 98 -16.09 12.66 5.94
CA ARG A 98 -15.97 11.29 6.42
C ARG A 98 -15.18 10.40 5.46
N ASP A 99 -15.53 10.46 4.18
CA ASP A 99 -14.93 9.61 3.16
C ASP A 99 -13.47 9.99 2.87
N VAL A 100 -13.14 11.30 2.90
CA VAL A 100 -11.75 11.78 2.81
C VAL A 100 -10.91 11.24 3.95
N VAL A 101 -11.38 11.40 5.19
CA VAL A 101 -10.64 10.95 6.38
C VAL A 101 -10.48 9.42 6.39
N ALA A 102 -11.53 8.69 6.08
CA ALA A 102 -11.47 7.23 5.99
C ALA A 102 -10.50 6.77 4.89
N SER A 103 -10.54 7.38 3.72
CA SER A 103 -9.66 7.03 2.60
C SER A 103 -8.20 7.40 2.85
N ALA A 104 -7.94 8.57 3.45
CA ALA A 104 -6.57 9.06 3.64
C ALA A 104 -5.84 8.39 4.80
N PHE A 105 -6.55 8.08 5.90
CA PHE A 105 -5.91 7.66 7.15
C PHE A 105 -6.16 6.21 7.55
N ALA A 106 -7.11 5.50 6.93
CA ALA A 106 -7.24 4.06 7.16
C ALA A 106 -5.93 3.34 6.84
N HIS A 107 -5.55 2.37 7.69
CA HIS A 107 -4.26 1.66 7.61
C HIS A 107 -3.04 2.61 7.64
N ALA A 108 -3.15 3.75 8.33
CA ALA A 108 -2.12 4.80 8.38
C ALA A 108 -1.75 5.35 6.98
N GLY A 109 -2.70 5.38 6.04
CA GLY A 109 -2.46 5.82 4.67
C GLY A 109 -1.60 4.88 3.81
N GLN A 110 -1.29 3.67 4.30
CA GLN A 110 -0.35 2.73 3.68
C GLN A 110 -1.03 1.74 2.72
N LYS A 111 -2.11 2.14 2.05
CA LYS A 111 -2.74 1.35 0.98
C LYS A 111 -2.49 1.99 -0.38
N CYS A 112 -2.37 1.16 -1.41
CA CYS A 112 -2.29 1.60 -2.80
C CYS A 112 -3.51 2.45 -3.23
N SER A 113 -4.67 2.28 -2.57
CA SER A 113 -5.91 3.01 -2.79
C SER A 113 -6.14 4.19 -1.83
N ALA A 114 -5.22 4.46 -0.88
CA ALA A 114 -5.35 5.60 0.03
C ALA A 114 -5.35 6.93 -0.74
N SER A 115 -6.28 7.82 -0.41
CA SER A 115 -6.29 9.16 -1.00
C SER A 115 -5.11 9.99 -0.48
N SER A 116 -4.32 10.52 -1.40
CA SER A 116 -3.17 11.38 -1.09
C SER A 116 -3.34 12.80 -1.64
N LEU A 117 -4.45 13.06 -2.34
CA LEU A 117 -4.78 14.38 -2.88
C LEU A 117 -6.28 14.62 -2.74
N LEU A 118 -6.64 15.76 -2.15
CA LEU A 118 -8.02 16.23 -2.09
C LEU A 118 -8.17 17.45 -3.01
N ILE A 119 -9.09 17.38 -3.96
CA ILE A 119 -9.42 18.45 -4.90
C ILE A 119 -10.81 18.98 -4.57
N LEU A 120 -10.87 20.19 -4.06
CA LEU A 120 -12.12 20.90 -3.77
C LEU A 120 -12.48 21.81 -4.95
N VAL A 121 -13.60 21.55 -5.63
CA VAL A 121 -14.01 22.28 -6.84
C VAL A 121 -14.96 23.42 -6.50
N GLY A 122 -14.74 24.59 -7.07
CA GLY A 122 -15.64 25.75 -6.98
C GLY A 122 -15.95 26.16 -5.53
N SER A 123 -17.24 26.27 -5.17
CA SER A 123 -17.65 26.68 -3.84
C SER A 123 -17.26 25.71 -2.72
N ALA A 124 -16.99 24.43 -3.02
CA ALA A 124 -16.44 23.51 -2.05
C ALA A 124 -15.04 23.95 -1.59
N GLY A 125 -14.22 24.49 -2.50
CA GLY A 125 -12.88 25.02 -2.18
C GLY A 125 -12.88 26.28 -1.32
N ALA A 126 -13.95 27.05 -1.38
CA ALA A 126 -14.15 28.25 -0.55
C ALA A 126 -14.89 27.98 0.76
N SER A 127 -15.24 26.71 1.04
CA SER A 127 -16.06 26.34 2.19
C SER A 127 -15.23 26.23 3.47
N GLU A 128 -15.29 27.25 4.32
CA GLU A 128 -14.73 27.18 5.67
C GLU A 128 -15.30 26.03 6.51
N ARG A 129 -16.53 25.61 6.25
CA ARG A 129 -17.16 24.48 6.93
C ARG A 129 -16.40 23.20 6.63
N ILE A 130 -16.16 22.90 5.36
CA ILE A 130 -15.41 21.68 4.95
C ILE A 130 -14.01 21.72 5.54
N ALA A 131 -13.31 22.86 5.46
CA ALA A 131 -11.97 23.02 6.00
C ALA A 131 -11.91 22.72 7.51
N ARG A 132 -12.81 23.33 8.30
CA ARG A 132 -12.89 23.10 9.75
C ARG A 132 -13.23 21.65 10.08
N GLN A 133 -14.23 21.09 9.42
CA GLN A 133 -14.63 19.70 9.64
C GLN A 133 -13.50 18.70 9.31
N LEU A 134 -12.72 18.93 8.25
CA LEU A 134 -11.56 18.11 7.93
C LEU A 134 -10.49 18.17 9.03
N VAL A 135 -10.19 19.38 9.53
CA VAL A 135 -9.23 19.55 10.63
C VAL A 135 -9.72 18.85 11.89
N ASP A 136 -10.98 19.07 12.28
CA ASP A 136 -11.55 18.48 13.48
C ASP A 136 -11.60 16.94 13.40
N ALA A 137 -12.06 16.40 12.27
CA ALA A 137 -12.14 14.98 12.06
C ALA A 137 -10.76 14.30 12.04
N THR A 138 -9.77 14.94 11.41
CA THR A 138 -8.40 14.43 11.38
C THR A 138 -7.75 14.49 12.76
N SER A 139 -7.92 15.61 13.48
CA SER A 139 -7.32 15.81 14.82
C SER A 139 -7.94 14.90 15.88
N SER A 140 -9.17 14.43 15.66
CA SER A 140 -9.86 13.52 16.57
C SER A 140 -9.48 12.05 16.40
N LEU A 141 -8.70 11.70 15.38
CA LEU A 141 -8.27 10.32 15.14
C LEU A 141 -7.37 9.82 16.27
N ARG A 142 -7.71 8.65 16.80
CA ARG A 142 -6.90 7.98 17.82
C ARG A 142 -5.82 7.15 17.16
N VAL A 143 -4.59 7.65 17.24
CA VAL A 143 -3.37 6.98 16.73
C VAL A 143 -2.75 6.18 17.85
N ARG A 144 -2.81 4.85 17.78
CA ARG A 144 -2.33 3.93 18.84
C ARG A 144 -1.82 2.63 18.24
N GLY A 145 -1.07 1.87 19.03
CA GLY A 145 -0.64 0.53 18.66
C GLY A 145 -1.81 -0.47 18.54
N PRO A 146 -1.59 -1.62 17.88
CA PRO A 146 -2.63 -2.61 17.61
C PRO A 146 -3.19 -3.30 18.86
N GLU A 147 -2.52 -3.18 20.01
CA GLU A 147 -2.97 -3.67 21.31
C GLU A 147 -4.16 -2.88 21.88
N HIS A 148 -4.44 -1.69 21.33
CA HIS A 148 -5.58 -0.85 21.71
C HIS A 148 -6.77 -1.08 20.77
N LEU A 149 -7.84 -1.65 21.25
CA LEU A 149 -9.05 -1.96 20.46
C LEU A 149 -9.77 -0.70 19.92
N ASP A 150 -9.54 0.45 20.53
CA ASP A 150 -10.10 1.74 20.11
C ASP A 150 -9.17 2.51 19.13
N SER A 151 -8.06 1.92 18.71
CA SER A 151 -7.16 2.51 17.73
C SER A 151 -7.85 2.66 16.37
N GLN A 152 -7.82 3.86 15.80
CA GLN A 152 -8.36 4.15 14.48
C GLN A 152 -7.27 4.21 13.42
N VAL A 153 -6.06 4.60 13.82
CA VAL A 153 -4.87 4.66 12.96
C VAL A 153 -3.76 3.90 13.67
N GLY A 154 -3.29 2.84 13.05
CA GLY A 154 -2.20 2.02 13.57
C GLY A 154 -0.81 2.59 13.23
N PRO A 155 0.25 1.88 13.60
CA PRO A 155 1.61 2.29 13.28
C PRO A 155 1.91 2.17 11.79
N VAL A 156 2.92 2.89 11.34
CA VAL A 156 3.52 2.69 10.03
C VAL A 156 4.34 1.39 10.01
N VAL A 157 4.39 0.74 8.85
CA VAL A 157 5.10 -0.55 8.70
C VAL A 157 6.61 -0.38 8.85
N VAL A 158 7.15 0.74 8.35
CA VAL A 158 8.57 1.10 8.47
C VAL A 158 8.66 2.46 9.15
N PRO A 159 9.00 2.52 10.46
CA PRO A 159 8.93 3.77 11.23
C PRO A 159 9.86 4.88 10.73
N ASP A 160 11.04 4.51 10.22
CA ASP A 160 12.10 5.44 9.82
C ASP A 160 12.23 5.58 8.29
N ASP A 161 11.11 5.52 7.57
CA ASP A 161 11.10 5.71 6.11
C ASP A 161 11.50 7.16 5.77
N GLU A 162 12.69 7.32 5.18
CA GLU A 162 13.23 8.63 4.80
C GLU A 162 12.29 9.41 3.87
N LYS A 163 11.55 8.74 2.98
CA LYS A 163 10.58 9.40 2.09
C LYS A 163 9.39 9.96 2.87
N ALA A 164 8.92 9.23 3.89
CA ALA A 164 7.85 9.71 4.75
C ALA A 164 8.31 10.91 5.59
N LEU A 165 9.53 10.86 6.13
CA LEU A 165 10.13 11.96 6.89
C LEU A 165 10.36 13.20 6.02
N GLN A 166 10.83 13.06 4.79
CA GLN A 166 10.96 14.16 3.84
C GLN A 166 9.62 14.84 3.56
N GLY A 167 8.54 14.07 3.40
CA GLY A 167 7.21 14.61 3.19
C GLY A 167 6.63 15.43 4.37
N LEU A 168 7.21 15.28 5.56
CA LEU A 168 6.81 16.07 6.73
C LEU A 168 7.58 17.40 6.85
N THR A 169 8.66 17.57 6.10
CA THR A 169 9.60 18.71 6.23
C THR A 169 9.60 19.64 5.02
N THR A 170 8.86 19.33 3.98
CA THR A 170 8.65 20.13 2.76
C THR A 170 7.26 20.75 2.72
#